data_a6c1a6668bf8e41f2777144bcb66bd72
#
_entry.id   a6c1a6668bf8e41f2777144bcb66bd72
#
_cell.length_a   1.000
_cell.length_b   1.000
_cell.length_c   1.000
_cell.angle_alpha   90.00
_cell.angle_beta   90.00
_cell.angle_gamma   90.00
#
_symmetry.space_group_name_H-M   'P 1'
#
loop_
_entity.id
_entity.type
_entity.pdbx_description
1 polymer ?
#
loop_
_entity_poly.entity_id
_entity_poly.type
_entity_poly.pdbx_seq_one_letter_code
_entity_poly.pdbx_strand_id
1 'polypeptide(L)'
;MSRLGLLGGTLTALFLFRPSVAASQDKPKVSEEQNVTDLTGLTRKAQSGNVNAEYELGLRYRKGSSLSRDYVQAAKWYTAAAAQGLAAAEFDLGYMYETGKGVPQDYRKAVELYRAAAEQGHATAANNLATMYDRGRGVAKSLRDAIHWYKVSAERGDPTGQCNLASIYFTGAGVRRDYQLAEQWFRAAAERGLPPAENNLSYMYFTGMGVPQDYSEAAKWTRRAAEHGYPLAQTDLGYLYEEGKGVALDYVAAYMWYSLGAVGGDHRAVERLQSLSRLMTRKQVAEGKARADARTRSQEMQTSEDLETEASAVAFVK
;
A
#
# COMPACT_ATOMS: atom_id res chain seq x y z
N MET A 1 32.41 1.91 -15.07
CA MET A 1 31.95 2.82 -14.03
C MET A 1 30.45 2.65 -13.87
N SER A 2 30.03 2.34 -12.69
CA SER A 2 28.68 2.18 -12.08
C SER A 2 27.61 1.39 -12.86
N ARG A 3 27.70 0.05 -12.87
CA ARG A 3 26.59 -0.88 -13.16
C ARG A 3 25.67 -1.15 -11.95
N LEU A 4 25.81 -0.39 -10.87
CA LEU A 4 25.16 -0.62 -9.56
C LEU A 4 23.81 0.07 -9.39
N GLY A 5 23.23 0.64 -10.45
CA GLY A 5 22.04 1.51 -10.32
C GLY A 5 20.68 0.90 -10.63
N LEU A 6 20.57 -0.39 -11.00
CA LEU A 6 19.33 -0.93 -11.54
C LEU A 6 18.45 -1.68 -10.55
N LEU A 7 19.00 -2.34 -9.58
CA LEU A 7 18.24 -2.89 -8.45
C LEU A 7 18.50 -2.10 -7.15
N GLY A 8 19.26 -1.00 -7.26
CA GLY A 8 19.56 -0.08 -6.19
C GLY A 8 18.64 1.14 -6.20
N GLY A 9 17.33 0.95 -6.31
CA GLY A 9 16.40 2.00 -5.91
C GLY A 9 16.68 2.31 -4.45
N THR A 10 17.17 3.51 -4.17
CA THR A 10 17.39 3.99 -2.81
C THR A 10 16.16 3.63 -1.97
N LEU A 11 16.38 3.02 -0.82
CA LEU A 11 15.39 2.72 0.25
C LEU A 11 14.71 3.99 0.78
N THR A 12 14.32 4.92 -0.08
CA THR A 12 13.72 6.22 0.24
C THR A 12 12.29 6.34 -0.24
N ALA A 13 11.63 5.26 -0.61
CA ALA A 13 10.21 5.30 -0.87
C ALA A 13 9.41 4.87 0.36
N LEU A 14 9.41 5.69 1.38
CA LEU A 14 8.33 5.77 2.39
C LEU A 14 7.07 6.30 1.69
N PHE A 15 6.52 5.53 0.77
CA PHE A 15 5.20 5.81 0.23
C PHE A 15 4.16 5.25 1.20
N LEU A 16 3.33 6.16 1.68
CA LEU A 16 2.07 5.83 2.33
C LEU A 16 1.19 5.05 1.32
N PHE A 17 1.40 3.75 1.25
CA PHE A 17 0.50 2.89 0.54
C PHE A 17 -0.78 2.79 1.37
N ARG A 18 -1.91 3.17 0.81
CA ARG A 18 -3.22 2.90 1.42
C ARG A 18 -3.43 1.40 1.35
N PRO A 19 -3.75 0.71 2.43
CA PRO A 19 -4.22 -0.65 2.33
C PRO A 19 -5.52 -0.65 1.52
N SER A 20 -5.55 -1.40 0.42
CA SER A 20 -6.76 -1.84 -0.22
C SER A 20 -7.50 -2.70 0.80
N VAL A 21 -8.67 -2.25 1.22
CA VAL A 21 -9.54 -3.03 2.11
C VAL A 21 -10.01 -4.24 1.31
N ALA A 22 -9.54 -5.42 1.70
CA ALA A 22 -10.03 -6.68 1.15
C ALA A 22 -11.55 -6.76 1.29
N ALA A 23 -12.23 -6.94 0.17
CA ALA A 23 -13.67 -7.13 0.12
C ALA A 23 -14.05 -8.43 0.82
N SER A 24 -14.85 -8.33 1.87
CA SER A 24 -15.52 -9.45 2.54
C SER A 24 -16.70 -9.90 1.70
N GLN A 25 -16.82 -11.22 1.56
CA GLN A 25 -17.77 -11.98 0.77
C GLN A 25 -19.25 -11.66 1.06
N ASP A 26 -20.06 -11.85 0.02
CA ASP A 26 -21.53 -12.03 -0.07
C ASP A 26 -22.39 -11.57 1.13
N LYS A 27 -23.00 -10.39 0.97
CA LYS A 27 -24.20 -10.00 1.71
C LYS A 27 -25.45 -10.10 0.81
N PRO A 28 -26.61 -10.55 1.34
CA PRO A 28 -27.83 -10.68 0.57
C PRO A 28 -28.36 -9.33 0.07
N LYS A 29 -29.03 -9.34 -1.09
CA LYS A 29 -29.67 -8.18 -1.73
C LYS A 29 -30.74 -7.57 -0.82
N VAL A 30 -30.53 -6.32 -0.41
CA VAL A 30 -31.47 -5.55 0.43
C VAL A 30 -32.21 -4.55 -0.46
N SER A 31 -33.56 -4.42 -0.31
CA SER A 31 -34.37 -3.47 -1.08
C SER A 31 -34.15 -2.00 -0.67
N GLU A 32 -34.53 -1.02 -1.51
CA GLU A 32 -34.41 0.43 -1.19
C GLU A 32 -35.12 0.79 0.12
N GLU A 33 -36.31 0.24 0.37
CA GLU A 33 -37.06 0.46 1.60
C GLU A 33 -36.33 -0.13 2.82
N GLN A 34 -35.68 -1.29 2.67
CA GLN A 34 -34.85 -1.89 3.72
C GLN A 34 -33.60 -1.04 3.99
N ASN A 35 -33.02 -0.42 2.97
CA ASN A 35 -31.87 0.47 3.12
C ASN A 35 -32.20 1.77 3.87
N VAL A 36 -33.33 2.40 3.54
CA VAL A 36 -33.81 3.61 4.25
C VAL A 36 -34.16 3.26 5.69
N THR A 37 -34.79 2.12 5.94
CA THR A 37 -35.12 1.65 7.28
C THR A 37 -33.84 1.31 8.07
N ASP A 38 -32.84 0.68 7.41
CA ASP A 38 -31.54 0.38 7.99
C ASP A 38 -30.77 1.65 8.36
N LEU A 39 -30.74 2.66 7.49
CA LEU A 39 -30.09 3.95 7.77
C LEU A 39 -30.78 4.72 8.90
N THR A 40 -32.11 4.73 8.93
CA THR A 40 -32.86 5.36 9.99
C THR A 40 -32.63 4.66 11.33
N GLY A 41 -32.62 3.33 11.33
CA GLY A 41 -32.30 2.52 12.49
C GLY A 41 -30.86 2.71 12.98
N LEU A 42 -29.89 2.76 12.05
CA LEU A 42 -28.49 3.03 12.34
C LEU A 42 -28.31 4.43 12.97
N THR A 43 -28.92 5.45 12.35
CA THR A 43 -28.86 6.82 12.86
C THR A 43 -29.43 6.94 14.27
N ARG A 44 -30.56 6.29 14.54
CA ARG A 44 -31.17 6.28 15.89
C ARG A 44 -30.24 5.61 16.91
N LYS A 45 -29.63 4.48 16.56
CA LYS A 45 -28.66 3.79 17.43
C LYS A 45 -27.44 4.65 17.69
N ALA A 46 -26.89 5.32 16.65
CA ALA A 46 -25.77 6.23 16.80
C ALA A 46 -26.13 7.42 17.70
N GLN A 47 -27.32 8.01 17.51
CA GLN A 47 -27.80 9.11 18.37
C GLN A 47 -28.04 8.70 19.83
N SER A 48 -28.30 7.42 20.08
CA SER A 48 -28.39 6.89 21.44
C SER A 48 -27.05 6.50 22.07
N GLY A 49 -25.92 6.79 21.38
CA GLY A 49 -24.58 6.54 21.92
C GLY A 49 -24.06 5.12 21.69
N ASN A 50 -24.64 4.37 20.74
CA ASN A 50 -24.08 3.07 20.38
C ASN A 50 -22.81 3.24 19.56
N VAL A 51 -21.68 2.87 20.14
CA VAL A 51 -20.33 3.10 19.57
C VAL A 51 -20.13 2.49 18.18
N ASN A 52 -20.65 1.28 17.97
CA ASN A 52 -20.51 0.62 16.66
C ASN A 52 -21.39 1.29 15.60
N ALA A 53 -22.56 1.78 15.97
CA ALA A 53 -23.44 2.52 15.07
C ALA A 53 -22.86 3.90 14.72
N GLU A 54 -22.24 4.59 15.68
CA GLU A 54 -21.54 5.85 15.45
C GLU A 54 -20.38 5.64 14.45
N TYR A 55 -19.56 4.61 14.65
CA TYR A 55 -18.45 4.29 13.75
C TYR A 55 -18.95 3.92 12.34
N GLU A 56 -19.93 3.04 12.24
CA GLU A 56 -20.52 2.63 10.95
C GLU A 56 -21.13 3.84 10.20
N LEU A 57 -21.80 4.74 10.89
CA LEU A 57 -22.36 5.94 10.28
C LEU A 57 -21.23 6.88 9.79
N GLY A 58 -20.16 7.00 10.55
CA GLY A 58 -18.93 7.69 10.12
C GLY A 58 -18.33 7.09 8.84
N LEU A 59 -18.26 5.75 8.75
CA LEU A 59 -17.81 5.05 7.55
C LEU A 59 -18.69 5.33 6.32
N ARG A 60 -20.02 5.32 6.49
CA ARG A 60 -20.96 5.60 5.40
C ARG A 60 -20.83 7.01 4.87
N TYR A 61 -20.69 8.02 5.74
CA TYR A 61 -20.42 9.40 5.34
C TYR A 61 -19.05 9.53 4.64
N ARG A 62 -18.02 8.86 5.14
CA ARG A 62 -16.68 8.89 4.52
C ARG A 62 -16.66 8.27 3.13
N LYS A 63 -17.34 7.14 2.93
CA LYS A 63 -17.37 6.43 1.65
C LYS A 63 -18.37 7.04 0.66
N GLY A 64 -19.42 7.65 1.12
CA GLY A 64 -20.57 8.05 0.29
C GLY A 64 -21.51 6.87 0.00
N SER A 65 -21.50 5.84 0.85
CA SER A 65 -22.36 4.64 0.70
C SER A 65 -23.72 4.90 1.33
N SER A 66 -24.79 4.86 0.54
CA SER A 66 -26.17 5.18 0.96
C SER A 66 -26.39 6.60 1.49
N LEU A 67 -25.36 7.44 1.49
CA LEU A 67 -25.37 8.86 1.86
C LEU A 67 -24.42 9.62 0.93
N SER A 68 -24.66 10.91 0.72
CA SER A 68 -23.67 11.76 0.07
C SER A 68 -22.40 11.82 0.88
N ARG A 69 -21.24 11.71 0.22
CA ARG A 69 -19.94 11.79 0.89
C ARG A 69 -19.80 13.12 1.64
N ASP A 70 -19.61 13.03 2.94
CA ASP A 70 -19.44 14.18 3.83
C ASP A 70 -18.39 13.87 4.91
N TYR A 71 -17.19 14.40 4.71
CA TYR A 71 -16.09 14.21 5.66
C TYR A 71 -16.30 14.92 6.99
N VAL A 72 -17.08 16.03 7.03
CA VAL A 72 -17.38 16.72 8.28
C VAL A 72 -18.29 15.87 9.16
N GLN A 73 -19.34 15.29 8.57
CA GLN A 73 -20.21 14.35 9.28
C GLN A 73 -19.46 13.08 9.69
N ALA A 74 -18.59 12.56 8.81
CA ALA A 74 -17.74 11.41 9.17
C ALA A 74 -16.87 11.73 10.40
N ALA A 75 -16.21 12.89 10.42
CA ALA A 75 -15.39 13.32 11.57
C ALA A 75 -16.21 13.45 12.86
N LYS A 76 -17.42 14.00 12.78
CA LYS A 76 -18.33 14.12 13.92
C LYS A 76 -18.62 12.75 14.54
N TRP A 77 -19.01 11.78 13.72
CA TRP A 77 -19.36 10.45 14.19
C TRP A 77 -18.14 9.65 14.68
N TYR A 78 -16.98 9.78 13.99
CA TYR A 78 -15.74 9.19 14.49
C TYR A 78 -15.31 9.81 15.81
N THR A 79 -15.53 11.11 16.02
CA THR A 79 -15.24 11.78 17.30
C THR A 79 -16.09 11.19 18.43
N ALA A 80 -17.39 10.93 18.18
CA ALA A 80 -18.26 10.31 19.17
C ALA A 80 -17.78 8.90 19.52
N ALA A 81 -17.51 8.05 18.52
CA ALA A 81 -17.02 6.70 18.73
C ALA A 81 -15.63 6.64 19.37
N ALA A 82 -14.70 7.55 18.98
CA ALA A 82 -13.37 7.66 19.56
C ALA A 82 -13.41 8.10 21.02
N ALA A 83 -14.34 8.99 21.39
CA ALA A 83 -14.55 9.40 22.79
C ALA A 83 -15.00 8.25 23.69
N GLN A 84 -15.55 7.19 23.12
CA GLN A 84 -15.87 5.93 23.80
C GLN A 84 -14.74 4.89 23.74
N GLY A 85 -13.56 5.26 23.20
CA GLY A 85 -12.38 4.41 23.15
C GLY A 85 -12.39 3.37 22.05
N LEU A 86 -13.13 3.55 20.95
CA LEU A 86 -13.07 2.62 19.83
C LEU A 86 -11.79 2.86 18.99
N ALA A 87 -10.86 1.92 19.07
CA ALA A 87 -9.55 2.03 18.39
C ALA A 87 -9.66 2.29 16.88
N ALA A 88 -10.63 1.69 16.19
CA ALA A 88 -10.86 1.92 14.76
C ALA A 88 -11.32 3.37 14.49
N ALA A 89 -12.14 3.95 15.36
CA ALA A 89 -12.57 5.34 15.24
C ALA A 89 -11.44 6.32 15.57
N GLU A 90 -10.63 6.03 16.59
CA GLU A 90 -9.43 6.80 16.91
C GLU A 90 -8.44 6.82 15.72
N PHE A 91 -8.21 5.66 15.10
CA PHE A 91 -7.36 5.57 13.89
C PHE A 91 -7.92 6.40 12.74
N ASP A 92 -9.20 6.22 12.37
CA ASP A 92 -9.82 6.94 11.26
C ASP A 92 -9.89 8.44 11.51
N LEU A 93 -10.20 8.87 12.73
CA LEU A 93 -10.18 10.28 13.13
C LEU A 93 -8.76 10.86 13.12
N GLY A 94 -7.76 10.10 13.59
CA GLY A 94 -6.35 10.44 13.51
C GLY A 94 -5.91 10.70 12.08
N TYR A 95 -6.32 9.84 11.14
CA TYR A 95 -6.07 10.01 9.71
C TYR A 95 -6.75 11.27 9.14
N MET A 96 -7.96 11.60 9.60
CA MET A 96 -8.64 12.83 9.20
C MET A 96 -7.89 14.08 9.68
N TYR A 97 -7.38 14.09 10.91
CA TYR A 97 -6.54 15.18 11.39
C TYR A 97 -5.18 15.24 10.69
N GLU A 98 -4.56 14.11 10.36
CA GLU A 98 -3.31 14.08 9.59
C GLU A 98 -3.49 14.69 8.19
N THR A 99 -4.63 14.42 7.54
CA THR A 99 -4.87 14.80 6.14
C THR A 99 -5.68 16.08 5.96
N GLY A 100 -6.26 16.62 7.03
CA GLY A 100 -7.16 17.77 6.97
C GLY A 100 -8.50 17.50 6.32
N LYS A 101 -8.96 16.24 6.29
CA LYS A 101 -10.24 15.85 5.66
C LYS A 101 -11.39 15.95 6.66
N GLY A 102 -12.31 16.88 6.43
CA GLY A 102 -13.47 17.12 7.29
C GLY A 102 -13.18 17.81 8.62
N VAL A 103 -11.90 17.98 8.94
CA VAL A 103 -11.39 18.74 10.09
C VAL A 103 -10.16 19.53 9.67
N PRO A 104 -9.83 20.65 10.33
CA PRO A 104 -8.55 21.32 10.12
C PRO A 104 -7.39 20.37 10.42
N GLN A 105 -6.34 20.40 9.58
CA GLN A 105 -5.16 19.57 9.78
C GLN A 105 -4.50 19.85 11.13
N ASP A 106 -4.26 18.81 11.92
CA ASP A 106 -3.59 18.90 13.22
C ASP A 106 -2.80 17.61 13.49
N TYR A 107 -1.50 17.68 13.24
CA TYR A 107 -0.60 16.53 13.47
C TYR A 107 -0.47 16.14 14.94
N ARG A 108 -0.66 17.05 15.90
CA ARG A 108 -0.60 16.70 17.32
C ARG A 108 -1.79 15.85 17.73
N LYS A 109 -2.99 16.24 17.32
CA LYS A 109 -4.19 15.43 17.53
C LYS A 109 -4.11 14.08 16.81
N ALA A 110 -3.55 14.05 15.58
CA ALA A 110 -3.34 12.79 14.86
C ALA A 110 -2.43 11.84 15.67
N VAL A 111 -1.35 12.35 16.24
CA VAL A 111 -0.43 11.57 17.09
C VAL A 111 -1.12 11.04 18.34
N GLU A 112 -1.91 11.86 19.03
CA GLU A 112 -2.66 11.44 20.24
C GLU A 112 -3.62 10.29 19.90
N LEU A 113 -4.39 10.42 18.83
CA LEU A 113 -5.36 9.43 18.38
C LEU A 113 -4.68 8.15 17.87
N TYR A 114 -3.61 8.27 17.07
CA TYR A 114 -2.86 7.08 16.63
C TYR A 114 -2.23 6.34 17.81
N ARG A 115 -1.76 7.06 18.85
CA ARG A 115 -1.22 6.45 20.05
C ARG A 115 -2.32 5.68 20.80
N ALA A 116 -3.48 6.30 21.04
CA ALA A 116 -4.59 5.66 21.71
C ALA A 116 -5.02 4.37 21.00
N ALA A 117 -5.19 4.42 19.67
CA ALA A 117 -5.52 3.25 18.87
C ALA A 117 -4.40 2.18 18.89
N ALA A 118 -3.12 2.60 18.82
CA ALA A 118 -1.99 1.67 18.82
C ALA A 118 -1.82 0.96 20.16
N GLU A 119 -2.03 1.62 21.27
CA GLU A 119 -2.00 1.05 22.62
C GLU A 119 -3.09 -0.03 22.79
N GLN A 120 -4.24 0.15 22.15
CA GLN A 120 -5.32 -0.85 22.08
C GLN A 120 -5.05 -1.99 21.07
N GLY A 121 -3.96 -1.95 20.34
CA GLY A 121 -3.59 -3.05 19.44
C GLY A 121 -3.85 -2.79 17.97
N HIS A 122 -4.24 -1.58 17.56
CA HIS A 122 -4.44 -1.26 16.16
C HIS A 122 -3.09 -1.17 15.42
N ALA A 123 -2.75 -2.20 14.65
CA ALA A 123 -1.45 -2.37 14.03
C ALA A 123 -1.08 -1.22 13.06
N THR A 124 -2.02 -0.82 12.21
CA THR A 124 -1.80 0.27 11.24
C THR A 124 -1.65 1.63 11.94
N ALA A 125 -2.34 1.85 13.07
CA ALA A 125 -2.15 3.07 13.87
C ALA A 125 -0.73 3.13 14.46
N ALA A 126 -0.19 1.99 14.90
CA ALA A 126 1.19 1.91 15.36
C ALA A 126 2.20 2.26 14.25
N ASN A 127 1.97 1.77 13.02
CA ASN A 127 2.79 2.16 11.86
C ASN A 127 2.72 3.67 11.57
N ASN A 128 1.52 4.25 11.60
CA ASN A 128 1.35 5.67 11.34
C ASN A 128 2.00 6.52 12.45
N LEU A 129 1.83 6.13 13.71
CA LEU A 129 2.50 6.76 14.84
C LEU A 129 4.03 6.71 14.71
N ALA A 130 4.58 5.56 14.30
CA ALA A 130 5.99 5.40 14.01
C ALA A 130 6.46 6.39 12.93
N THR A 131 5.69 6.54 11.87
CA THR A 131 5.96 7.49 10.78
C THR A 131 5.92 8.94 11.28
N MET A 132 5.00 9.28 12.20
CA MET A 132 4.97 10.62 12.81
C MET A 132 6.24 10.92 13.60
N TYR A 133 6.74 9.95 14.37
CA TYR A 133 8.02 10.07 15.08
C TYR A 133 9.23 10.16 14.14
N ASP A 134 9.28 9.34 13.10
CA ASP A 134 10.38 9.35 12.13
C ASP A 134 10.48 10.69 11.38
N ARG A 135 9.34 11.30 11.07
CA ARG A 135 9.27 12.57 10.34
C ARG A 135 9.24 13.81 11.25
N GLY A 136 9.04 13.64 12.55
CA GLY A 136 8.86 14.76 13.48
C GLY A 136 7.57 15.56 13.22
N ARG A 137 6.48 14.88 12.81
CA ARG A 137 5.18 15.51 12.55
C ARG A 137 4.30 15.43 13.78
N GLY A 138 3.94 16.57 14.37
CA GLY A 138 3.12 16.63 15.58
C GLY A 138 3.84 16.20 16.87
N VAL A 139 5.02 15.60 16.75
CA VAL A 139 5.92 15.20 17.84
C VAL A 139 7.36 15.54 17.50
N ALA A 140 8.24 15.59 18.50
CA ALA A 140 9.67 15.67 18.25
C ALA A 140 10.15 14.44 17.48
N LYS A 141 11.01 14.64 16.47
CA LYS A 141 11.60 13.53 15.71
C LYS A 141 12.37 12.62 16.65
N SER A 142 12.05 11.33 16.63
CA SER A 142 12.69 10.31 17.46
C SER A 142 12.74 8.97 16.71
N LEU A 143 13.92 8.62 16.22
CA LEU A 143 14.11 7.35 15.54
C LEU A 143 13.93 6.16 16.49
N ARG A 144 14.29 6.33 17.80
CA ARG A 144 14.08 5.30 18.83
C ARG A 144 12.59 4.97 18.96
N ASP A 145 11.73 5.99 19.08
CA ASP A 145 10.29 5.79 19.24
C ASP A 145 9.65 5.31 17.94
N ALA A 146 10.14 5.76 16.79
CA ALA A 146 9.72 5.22 15.49
C ALA A 146 9.99 3.73 15.37
N ILE A 147 11.19 3.27 15.72
CA ILE A 147 11.57 1.84 15.71
C ILE A 147 10.68 1.04 16.66
N HIS A 148 10.43 1.56 17.85
CA HIS A 148 9.54 0.90 18.82
C HIS A 148 8.15 0.66 18.22
N TRP A 149 7.54 1.69 17.64
CA TRP A 149 6.19 1.58 17.09
C TRP A 149 6.12 0.81 15.78
N TYR A 150 7.16 0.86 14.92
CA TYR A 150 7.26 -0.04 13.77
C TYR A 150 7.34 -1.50 14.20
N LYS A 151 8.09 -1.80 15.28
CA LYS A 151 8.16 -3.14 15.84
C LYS A 151 6.80 -3.61 16.37
N VAL A 152 6.10 -2.78 17.12
CA VAL A 152 4.74 -3.07 17.60
C VAL A 152 3.79 -3.34 16.42
N SER A 153 3.85 -2.53 15.37
CA SER A 153 3.04 -2.73 14.15
C SER A 153 3.36 -4.04 13.44
N ALA A 154 4.65 -4.32 13.24
CA ALA A 154 5.13 -5.52 12.55
C ALA A 154 4.75 -6.82 13.28
N GLU A 155 4.93 -6.85 14.61
CA GLU A 155 4.58 -7.98 15.47
C GLU A 155 3.05 -8.25 15.47
N ARG A 156 2.24 -7.22 15.27
CA ARG A 156 0.79 -7.32 15.10
C ARG A 156 0.36 -7.60 13.66
N GLY A 157 1.31 -7.78 12.77
CA GLY A 157 1.10 -8.27 11.42
C GLY A 157 0.70 -7.20 10.39
N ASP A 158 0.90 -5.90 10.64
CA ASP A 158 0.73 -4.88 9.60
C ASP A 158 1.84 -5.02 8.54
N PRO A 159 1.51 -5.26 7.25
CA PRO A 159 2.54 -5.47 6.24
C PRO A 159 3.42 -4.24 6.02
N THR A 160 2.86 -3.03 6.17
CA THR A 160 3.61 -1.78 6.03
C THR A 160 4.59 -1.61 7.17
N GLY A 161 4.15 -1.89 8.41
CA GLY A 161 5.02 -1.90 9.58
C GLY A 161 6.14 -2.92 9.48
N GLN A 162 5.84 -4.14 8.99
CA GLN A 162 6.83 -5.18 8.70
C GLN A 162 7.88 -4.70 7.69
N CYS A 163 7.44 -4.10 6.57
CA CYS A 163 8.32 -3.58 5.54
C CYS A 163 9.20 -2.42 6.06
N ASN A 164 8.64 -1.52 6.85
CA ASN A 164 9.37 -0.40 7.43
C ASN A 164 10.41 -0.90 8.44
N LEU A 165 10.06 -1.84 9.30
CA LEU A 165 10.99 -2.46 10.25
C LEU A 165 12.12 -3.22 9.53
N ALA A 166 11.78 -3.97 8.49
CA ALA A 166 12.76 -4.64 7.62
C ALA A 166 13.76 -3.64 7.02
N SER A 167 13.28 -2.52 6.51
CA SER A 167 14.11 -1.44 5.96
C SER A 167 15.07 -0.85 6.98
N ILE A 168 14.65 -0.73 8.23
CA ILE A 168 15.48 -0.26 9.35
C ILE A 168 16.61 -1.27 9.62
N TYR A 169 16.31 -2.56 9.71
CA TYR A 169 17.35 -3.59 9.89
C TYR A 169 18.26 -3.73 8.66
N PHE A 170 17.71 -3.57 7.46
CA PHE A 170 18.49 -3.62 6.22
C PHE A 170 19.50 -2.48 6.12
N THR A 171 19.13 -1.27 6.51
CA THR A 171 20.02 -0.09 6.46
C THR A 171 20.88 0.08 7.71
N GLY A 172 20.45 -0.45 8.85
CA GLY A 172 21.06 -0.22 10.14
C GLY A 172 20.74 1.18 10.70
N ALA A 173 19.62 1.79 10.29
CA ALA A 173 19.20 3.10 10.77
C ALA A 173 18.75 3.02 12.25
N GLY A 174 19.60 3.53 13.15
CA GLY A 174 19.31 3.54 14.60
C GLY A 174 19.41 2.18 15.31
N VAL A 175 19.72 1.12 14.59
CA VAL A 175 19.99 -0.23 15.09
C VAL A 175 21.21 -0.83 14.40
N ARG A 176 21.77 -1.89 14.96
CA ARG A 176 22.76 -2.68 14.24
C ARG A 176 22.11 -3.28 13.00
N ARG A 177 22.77 -3.12 11.85
CA ARG A 177 22.32 -3.71 10.59
C ARG A 177 22.25 -5.23 10.71
N ASP A 178 21.13 -5.82 10.28
CA ASP A 178 20.86 -7.24 10.30
C ASP A 178 20.06 -7.65 9.07
N TYR A 179 20.77 -8.18 8.07
CA TYR A 179 20.13 -8.58 6.80
C TYR A 179 19.25 -9.83 6.96
N GLN A 180 19.55 -10.73 7.91
CA GLN A 180 18.71 -11.92 8.11
C GLN A 180 17.37 -11.53 8.71
N LEU A 181 17.38 -10.63 9.70
CA LEU A 181 16.15 -10.12 10.30
C LEU A 181 15.37 -9.25 9.31
N ALA A 182 16.08 -8.48 8.46
CA ALA A 182 15.43 -7.73 7.38
C ALA A 182 14.72 -8.65 6.38
N GLU A 183 15.35 -9.74 5.99
CA GLU A 183 14.76 -10.75 5.10
C GLU A 183 13.49 -11.34 5.68
N GLN A 184 13.52 -11.76 6.95
CA GLN A 184 12.36 -12.34 7.61
C GLN A 184 11.15 -11.38 7.60
N TRP A 185 11.36 -10.11 7.90
CA TRP A 185 10.30 -9.11 7.90
C TRP A 185 9.84 -8.71 6.50
N PHE A 186 10.77 -8.58 5.52
CA PHE A 186 10.37 -8.35 4.13
C PHE A 186 9.56 -9.52 3.59
N ARG A 187 9.95 -10.77 3.90
CA ARG A 187 9.20 -11.96 3.50
C ARG A 187 7.80 -11.96 4.11
N ALA A 188 7.68 -11.70 5.41
CA ALA A 188 6.38 -11.64 6.08
C ALA A 188 5.43 -10.61 5.43
N ALA A 189 5.95 -9.45 5.03
CA ALA A 189 5.18 -8.43 4.32
C ALA A 189 4.89 -8.81 2.86
N ALA A 190 5.86 -9.42 2.16
CA ALA A 190 5.75 -9.86 0.77
C ALA A 190 4.73 -11.00 0.60
N GLU A 191 4.69 -11.95 1.53
CA GLU A 191 3.70 -13.04 1.54
C GLU A 191 2.27 -12.52 1.68
N ARG A 192 2.10 -11.32 2.27
CA ARG A 192 0.82 -10.60 2.37
C ARG A 192 0.54 -9.71 1.16
N GLY A 193 1.38 -9.78 0.11
CA GLY A 193 1.17 -9.08 -1.14
C GLY A 193 1.54 -7.60 -1.09
N LEU A 194 2.45 -7.17 -0.23
CA LEU A 194 2.92 -5.79 -0.21
C LEU A 194 4.01 -5.59 -1.28
N PRO A 195 3.73 -4.87 -2.41
CA PRO A 195 4.65 -4.79 -3.54
C PRO A 195 6.04 -4.21 -3.20
N PRO A 196 6.17 -3.15 -2.35
CA PRO A 196 7.49 -2.69 -1.91
C PRO A 196 8.31 -3.76 -1.18
N ALA A 197 7.66 -4.61 -0.37
CA ALA A 197 8.35 -5.69 0.33
C ALA A 197 8.77 -6.81 -0.62
N GLU A 198 7.92 -7.18 -1.58
CA GLU A 198 8.24 -8.13 -2.65
C GLU A 198 9.46 -7.65 -3.45
N ASN A 199 9.50 -6.37 -3.80
CA ASN A 199 10.63 -5.77 -4.52
C ASN A 199 11.92 -5.76 -3.69
N ASN A 200 11.85 -5.42 -2.41
CA ASN A 200 13.01 -5.43 -1.53
C ASN A 200 13.54 -6.87 -1.30
N LEU A 201 12.65 -7.84 -1.15
CA LEU A 201 13.03 -9.24 -1.03
C LEU A 201 13.68 -9.76 -2.33
N SER A 202 13.16 -9.37 -3.49
CA SER A 202 13.79 -9.62 -4.78
C SER A 202 15.21 -9.05 -4.84
N TYR A 203 15.40 -7.81 -4.39
CA TYR A 203 16.72 -7.18 -4.33
C TYR A 203 17.70 -7.97 -3.46
N MET A 204 17.26 -8.49 -2.31
CA MET A 204 18.08 -9.32 -1.43
C MET A 204 18.54 -10.60 -2.13
N TYR A 205 17.64 -11.31 -2.82
CA TYR A 205 18.01 -12.48 -3.61
C TYR A 205 18.90 -12.16 -4.79
N PHE A 206 18.65 -11.04 -5.47
CA PHE A 206 19.46 -10.60 -6.60
C PHE A 206 20.91 -10.30 -6.20
N THR A 207 21.12 -9.72 -5.03
CA THR A 207 22.44 -9.29 -4.53
C THR A 207 23.14 -10.29 -3.64
N GLY A 208 22.39 -11.25 -3.04
CA GLY A 208 22.91 -12.16 -2.02
C GLY A 208 23.04 -11.52 -0.64
N MET A 209 22.33 -10.40 -0.38
CA MET A 209 22.38 -9.73 0.93
C MET A 209 21.45 -10.41 1.92
N GLY A 210 22.03 -11.10 2.91
CA GLY A 210 21.30 -11.82 3.96
C GLY A 210 20.74 -13.19 3.54
N VAL A 211 20.78 -13.49 2.26
CA VAL A 211 20.37 -14.76 1.65
C VAL A 211 21.39 -15.17 0.59
N PRO A 212 21.53 -16.46 0.25
CA PRO A 212 22.29 -16.87 -0.93
C PRO A 212 21.74 -16.19 -2.18
N GLN A 213 22.64 -15.73 -3.06
CA GLN A 213 22.22 -15.11 -4.34
C GLN A 213 21.45 -16.14 -5.19
N ASP A 214 20.24 -15.75 -5.61
CA ASP A 214 19.37 -16.58 -6.45
C ASP A 214 18.56 -15.69 -7.40
N TYR A 215 18.97 -15.63 -8.68
CA TYR A 215 18.28 -14.84 -9.69
C TYR A 215 16.88 -15.39 -10.02
N SER A 216 16.64 -16.69 -9.83
CA SER A 216 15.31 -17.28 -10.07
C SER A 216 14.31 -16.85 -8.99
N GLU A 217 14.71 -16.89 -7.72
CA GLU A 217 13.91 -16.37 -6.62
C GLU A 217 13.72 -14.84 -6.76
N ALA A 218 14.77 -14.10 -7.12
CA ALA A 218 14.66 -12.68 -7.40
C ALA A 218 13.60 -12.39 -8.48
N ALA A 219 13.65 -13.13 -9.60
CA ALA A 219 12.68 -12.96 -10.70
C ALA A 219 11.24 -13.27 -10.28
N LYS A 220 11.03 -14.27 -9.43
CA LYS A 220 9.68 -14.59 -8.89
C LYS A 220 9.11 -13.43 -8.08
N TRP A 221 9.87 -12.90 -7.14
CA TRP A 221 9.43 -11.80 -6.30
C TRP A 221 9.27 -10.50 -7.08
N THR A 222 10.22 -10.19 -8.01
CA THR A 222 10.08 -9.04 -8.91
C THR A 222 8.80 -9.14 -9.74
N ARG A 223 8.49 -10.34 -10.28
CA ARG A 223 7.29 -10.56 -11.08
C ARG A 223 6.03 -10.29 -10.28
N ARG A 224 5.93 -10.80 -9.05
CA ARG A 224 4.77 -10.52 -8.18
C ARG A 224 4.57 -9.04 -7.96
N ALA A 225 5.62 -8.31 -7.57
CA ALA A 225 5.55 -6.87 -7.38
C ALA A 225 5.17 -6.12 -8.67
N ALA A 226 5.71 -6.54 -9.82
CA ALA A 226 5.39 -5.96 -11.13
C ALA A 226 3.94 -6.22 -11.56
N GLU A 227 3.41 -7.39 -11.26
CA GLU A 227 2.02 -7.77 -11.50
C GLU A 227 1.04 -7.01 -10.61
N HIS A 228 1.44 -6.66 -9.39
CA HIS A 228 0.73 -5.73 -8.52
C HIS A 228 0.87 -4.26 -8.96
N GLY A 229 1.47 -3.99 -10.10
CA GLY A 229 1.57 -2.65 -10.67
C GLY A 229 2.65 -1.77 -10.05
N TYR A 230 3.63 -2.34 -9.33
CA TYR A 230 4.71 -1.56 -8.72
C TYR A 230 5.73 -1.11 -9.77
N PRO A 231 5.86 0.20 -10.08
CA PRO A 231 6.62 0.67 -11.24
C PRO A 231 8.11 0.30 -11.19
N LEU A 232 8.72 0.36 -10.01
CA LEU A 232 10.12 -0.01 -9.82
C LEU A 232 10.35 -1.49 -10.16
N ALA A 233 9.45 -2.36 -9.71
CA ALA A 233 9.52 -3.78 -10.00
C ALA A 233 9.25 -4.10 -11.48
N GLN A 234 8.37 -3.34 -12.13
CA GLN A 234 8.17 -3.46 -13.58
C GLN A 234 9.46 -3.15 -14.33
N THR A 235 10.18 -2.09 -13.95
CA THR A 235 11.48 -1.77 -14.52
C THR A 235 12.51 -2.86 -14.22
N ASP A 236 12.57 -3.33 -12.98
CA ASP A 236 13.51 -4.37 -12.57
C ASP A 236 13.23 -5.71 -13.29
N LEU A 237 11.95 -6.05 -13.51
CA LEU A 237 11.59 -7.24 -14.31
C LEU A 237 11.98 -7.11 -15.78
N GLY A 238 11.83 -5.91 -16.36
CA GLY A 238 12.36 -5.59 -17.69
C GLY A 238 13.86 -5.85 -17.77
N TYR A 239 14.62 -5.43 -16.76
CA TYR A 239 16.05 -5.69 -16.67
C TYR A 239 16.40 -7.18 -16.57
N LEU A 240 15.64 -7.94 -15.79
CA LEU A 240 15.85 -9.39 -15.68
C LEU A 240 15.66 -10.09 -17.02
N TYR A 241 14.64 -9.70 -17.82
CA TYR A 241 14.44 -10.22 -19.15
C TYR A 241 15.51 -9.75 -20.16
N GLU A 242 15.96 -8.49 -20.08
CA GLU A 242 17.02 -7.94 -20.92
C GLU A 242 18.35 -8.69 -20.74
N GLU A 243 18.66 -9.09 -19.50
CA GLU A 243 19.93 -9.75 -19.15
C GLU A 243 19.82 -11.29 -19.06
N GLY A 244 18.62 -11.84 -19.17
CA GLY A 244 18.42 -13.28 -18.98
C GLY A 244 18.73 -13.79 -17.57
N LYS A 245 18.51 -12.95 -16.54
CA LYS A 245 18.80 -13.28 -15.13
C LYS A 245 17.59 -13.86 -14.43
N GLY A 246 17.65 -15.14 -14.09
CA GLY A 246 16.54 -15.87 -13.46
C GLY A 246 15.32 -16.09 -14.35
N VAL A 247 15.36 -15.59 -15.58
CA VAL A 247 14.38 -15.78 -16.65
C VAL A 247 15.12 -15.93 -17.97
N ALA A 248 14.48 -16.54 -18.98
CA ALA A 248 15.04 -16.56 -20.32
C ALA A 248 15.14 -15.14 -20.89
N LEU A 249 16.23 -14.84 -21.62
CA LEU A 249 16.42 -13.57 -22.30
C LEU A 249 15.29 -13.33 -23.30
N ASP A 250 14.57 -12.21 -23.16
CA ASP A 250 13.47 -11.80 -24.03
C ASP A 250 13.36 -10.27 -24.10
N TYR A 251 13.87 -9.68 -25.16
CA TYR A 251 13.82 -8.23 -25.38
C TYR A 251 12.39 -7.69 -25.57
N VAL A 252 11.46 -8.51 -26.11
CA VAL A 252 10.08 -8.08 -26.27
C VAL A 252 9.38 -7.99 -24.91
N ALA A 253 9.59 -8.98 -24.05
CA ALA A 253 9.12 -8.93 -22.68
C ALA A 253 9.81 -7.79 -21.88
N ALA A 254 11.12 -7.58 -22.04
CA ALA A 254 11.83 -6.48 -21.42
C ALA A 254 11.25 -5.13 -21.82
N TYR A 255 11.01 -4.92 -23.13
CA TYR A 255 10.37 -3.70 -23.63
C TYR A 255 9.00 -3.45 -23.04
N MET A 256 8.16 -4.50 -23.00
CA MET A 256 6.82 -4.44 -22.41
C MET A 256 6.88 -3.98 -20.94
N TRP A 257 7.73 -4.61 -20.12
CA TRP A 257 7.82 -4.28 -18.71
C TRP A 257 8.42 -2.90 -18.45
N TYR A 258 9.42 -2.48 -19.22
CA TYR A 258 9.94 -1.10 -19.17
C TYR A 258 8.87 -0.08 -19.56
N SER A 259 8.02 -0.38 -20.57
CA SER A 259 6.93 0.51 -20.95
C SER A 259 5.96 0.74 -19.80
N LEU A 260 5.59 -0.32 -19.09
CA LEU A 260 4.71 -0.22 -17.93
C LEU A 260 5.36 0.56 -16.78
N GLY A 261 6.64 0.29 -16.48
CA GLY A 261 7.40 1.02 -15.46
C GLY A 261 7.52 2.52 -15.76
N ALA A 262 7.71 2.86 -17.05
CA ALA A 262 7.77 4.25 -17.50
C ALA A 262 6.42 4.97 -17.35
N VAL A 263 5.32 4.32 -17.71
CA VAL A 263 3.95 4.83 -17.48
C VAL A 263 3.69 5.04 -15.98
N GLY A 264 4.19 4.12 -15.14
CA GLY A 264 4.12 4.23 -13.69
C GLY A 264 5.04 5.28 -13.06
N GLY A 265 5.87 5.99 -13.87
CA GLY A 265 6.70 7.11 -13.43
C GLY A 265 8.14 6.73 -13.06
N ASP A 266 8.60 5.51 -13.32
CA ASP A 266 10.01 5.17 -13.11
C ASP A 266 10.89 5.69 -14.27
N HIS A 267 11.66 6.75 -14.00
CA HIS A 267 12.53 7.38 -14.99
C HIS A 267 13.60 6.44 -15.56
N ARG A 268 14.06 5.43 -14.78
CA ARG A 268 15.04 4.43 -15.24
C ARG A 268 14.50 3.64 -16.43
N ALA A 269 13.19 3.36 -16.44
CA ALA A 269 12.54 2.63 -17.52
C ALA A 269 12.61 3.38 -18.84
N VAL A 270 12.47 4.71 -18.83
CA VAL A 270 12.57 5.55 -20.05
C VAL A 270 13.94 5.44 -20.69
N GLU A 271 15.01 5.52 -19.90
CA GLU A 271 16.40 5.38 -20.37
C GLU A 271 16.65 3.98 -20.95
N ARG A 272 16.09 2.95 -20.28
CA ARG A 272 16.21 1.56 -20.75
C ARG A 272 15.47 1.30 -22.05
N LEU A 273 14.25 1.81 -22.20
CA LEU A 273 13.50 1.71 -23.45
C LEU A 273 14.28 2.29 -24.64
N GLN A 274 14.91 3.46 -24.46
CA GLN A 274 15.73 4.09 -25.50
C GLN A 274 16.93 3.23 -25.88
N SER A 275 17.61 2.66 -24.90
CA SER A 275 18.79 1.81 -25.13
C SER A 275 18.41 0.49 -25.78
N LEU A 276 17.38 -0.18 -25.25
CA LEU A 276 16.89 -1.48 -25.73
C LEU A 276 16.34 -1.39 -27.17
N SER A 277 15.62 -0.30 -27.50
CA SER A 277 15.06 -0.08 -28.83
C SER A 277 16.12 -0.06 -29.95
N ARG A 278 17.38 0.30 -29.63
CA ARG A 278 18.48 0.28 -30.58
C ARG A 278 18.99 -1.12 -30.89
N LEU A 279 18.71 -2.08 -30.01
CA LEU A 279 19.11 -3.48 -30.15
C LEU A 279 17.99 -4.32 -30.78
N MET A 280 16.78 -3.79 -30.86
CA MET A 280 15.58 -4.50 -31.34
C MET A 280 15.23 -4.15 -32.78
N THR A 281 14.63 -5.10 -33.49
CA THR A 281 13.99 -4.82 -34.77
C THR A 281 12.71 -3.99 -34.58
N ARG A 282 12.28 -3.27 -35.61
CA ARG A 282 10.99 -2.53 -35.59
C ARG A 282 9.81 -3.41 -35.24
N LYS A 283 9.82 -4.69 -35.70
CA LYS A 283 8.76 -5.66 -35.39
C LYS A 283 8.74 -5.99 -33.89
N GLN A 284 9.89 -6.25 -33.29
CA GLN A 284 9.99 -6.55 -31.86
C GLN A 284 9.54 -5.37 -30.98
N VAL A 285 9.92 -4.14 -31.36
CA VAL A 285 9.48 -2.92 -30.65
C VAL A 285 7.94 -2.78 -30.73
N ALA A 286 7.36 -2.95 -31.94
CA ALA A 286 5.93 -2.89 -32.12
C ALA A 286 5.19 -3.96 -31.31
N GLU A 287 5.72 -5.19 -31.26
CA GLU A 287 5.17 -6.26 -30.46
C GLU A 287 5.24 -5.96 -28.96
N GLY A 288 6.38 -5.50 -28.44
CA GLY A 288 6.56 -5.13 -27.05
C GLY A 288 5.59 -4.03 -26.62
N LYS A 289 5.40 -3.01 -27.48
CA LYS A 289 4.40 -1.97 -27.26
C LYS A 289 2.98 -2.52 -27.22
N ALA A 290 2.61 -3.35 -28.20
CA ALA A 290 1.28 -3.96 -28.25
C ALA A 290 0.97 -4.81 -27.01
N ARG A 291 1.97 -5.55 -26.49
CA ARG A 291 1.84 -6.32 -25.25
C ARG A 291 1.63 -5.40 -24.02
N ALA A 292 2.36 -4.27 -23.94
CA ALA A 292 2.18 -3.29 -22.87
C ALA A 292 0.78 -2.67 -22.90
N ASP A 293 0.34 -2.21 -24.09
CA ASP A 293 -1.00 -1.62 -24.28
C ASP A 293 -2.13 -2.59 -23.92
N ALA A 294 -1.97 -3.88 -24.29
CA ALA A 294 -2.94 -4.92 -23.95
C ALA A 294 -3.03 -5.13 -22.43
N ARG A 295 -1.89 -5.15 -21.74
CA ARG A 295 -1.86 -5.34 -20.29
C ARG A 295 -2.45 -4.14 -19.54
N THR A 296 -2.17 -2.92 -19.98
CA THR A 296 -2.78 -1.70 -19.42
C THR A 296 -4.30 -1.74 -19.55
N ARG A 297 -4.81 -2.06 -20.74
CA ARG A 297 -6.27 -2.20 -20.94
C ARG A 297 -6.89 -3.29 -20.06
N SER A 298 -6.24 -4.43 -19.90
CA SER A 298 -6.73 -5.48 -19.01
C SER A 298 -6.80 -5.03 -17.55
N GLN A 299 -5.83 -4.25 -17.08
CA GLN A 299 -5.83 -3.68 -15.72
C GLN A 299 -6.93 -2.63 -15.55
N GLU A 300 -7.15 -1.77 -16.56
CA GLU A 300 -8.21 -0.77 -16.56
C GLU A 300 -9.60 -1.43 -16.55
N MET A 301 -9.80 -2.49 -17.34
CA MET A 301 -11.06 -3.26 -17.35
C MET A 301 -11.32 -3.92 -15.99
N GLN A 302 -10.32 -4.57 -15.41
CA GLN A 302 -10.42 -5.18 -14.09
C GLN A 302 -10.80 -4.14 -13.02
N THR A 303 -10.13 -3.00 -13.04
CA THR A 303 -10.43 -1.89 -12.11
C THR A 303 -11.85 -1.33 -12.33
N SER A 304 -12.31 -1.26 -13.58
CA SER A 304 -13.69 -0.82 -13.91
C SER A 304 -14.72 -1.86 -13.47
N GLU A 305 -14.47 -3.15 -13.68
CA GLU A 305 -15.33 -4.25 -13.21
C GLU A 305 -15.40 -4.30 -11.68
N ASP A 306 -14.27 -4.10 -10.99
CA ASP A 306 -14.22 -4.01 -9.54
C ASP A 306 -15.01 -2.80 -9.03
N LEU A 307 -14.90 -1.63 -9.69
CA LEU A 307 -15.66 -0.42 -9.38
C LEU A 307 -17.15 -0.57 -9.73
N GLU A 308 -17.49 -1.22 -10.84
CA GLU A 308 -18.89 -1.53 -11.20
C GLU A 308 -19.49 -2.57 -10.28
N THR A 309 -18.71 -3.54 -9.85
CA THR A 309 -19.10 -4.53 -8.84
C THR A 309 -19.30 -3.85 -7.49
N GLU A 310 -18.41 -2.94 -7.08
CA GLU A 310 -18.61 -2.10 -5.90
C GLU A 310 -19.79 -1.13 -6.07
N ALA A 311 -19.94 -0.49 -7.23
CA ALA A 311 -21.06 0.40 -7.55
C ALA A 311 -22.38 -0.37 -7.69
N SER A 312 -22.36 -1.57 -8.30
CA SER A 312 -23.51 -2.47 -8.37
C SER A 312 -23.85 -3.04 -7.01
N ALA A 313 -22.86 -3.37 -6.18
CA ALA A 313 -23.09 -3.70 -4.77
C ALA A 313 -23.70 -2.52 -4.00
N VAL A 314 -23.32 -1.28 -4.36
CA VAL A 314 -23.92 -0.04 -3.83
C VAL A 314 -25.27 0.27 -4.52
N ALA A 315 -25.46 -0.02 -5.81
CA ALA A 315 -26.72 0.19 -6.54
C ALA A 315 -27.73 -0.92 -6.30
N PHE A 316 -27.31 -2.14 -5.98
CA PHE A 316 -28.17 -3.20 -5.49
C PHE A 316 -28.51 -3.04 -3.99
N VAL A 317 -27.92 -2.06 -3.33
CA VAL A 317 -28.23 -1.58 -1.98
C VAL A 317 -29.09 -0.30 -2.03
N LYS A 318 -29.58 0.09 -3.23
CA LYS A 318 -30.58 1.16 -3.39
C LYS A 318 -31.99 0.61 -3.39
#